data_81b90f93a6976cc8c523848a19d4c081
#
_entry.id   81b90f93a6976cc8c523848a19d4c081
#
_cell.length_a   1.000
_cell.length_b   1.000
_cell.length_c   1.000
_cell.angle_alpha   90.00
_cell.angle_beta   90.00
_cell.angle_gamma   90.00
#
_symmetry.space_group_name_H-M   'P 1'
#
loop_
_entity.id
_entity.type
_entity.pdbx_description
1 polymer ?
#
loop_
_entity_poly.entity_id
_entity_poly.type
_entity_poly.pdbx_seq_one_letter_code
_entity_poly.pdbx_strand_id
1 'polypeptide(L)'
;MFARREQSREEALSDGVITLIASDLAQEDTDLGIRRTFLFRIVPCGTKKDAGRISLRCGEGRGLYYFGHIGYHVGERYRGQGFALRACRLLIPLCRVLNLHSVVITTDTDNLASRRTCEKLGCELESIVPVPEDLRRQYSMGPYKCRYIFKIPRA
;
A
#
# COMPACT_ATOMS: atom_id res chain seq x y z
N MET A 1 10.80 5.66 -29.58
CA MET A 1 11.68 5.68 -28.40
C MET A 1 10.92 5.94 -27.09
N PHE A 2 9.97 6.87 -27.05
CA PHE A 2 9.14 7.13 -25.87
C PHE A 2 8.15 6.00 -25.57
N ALA A 3 7.46 5.43 -26.55
CA ALA A 3 6.50 4.34 -26.39
C ALA A 3 7.11 3.06 -25.80
N ARG A 4 8.35 2.73 -26.08
CA ARG A 4 9.06 1.58 -25.48
C ARG A 4 9.41 1.79 -24.00
N ARG A 5 9.65 3.03 -23.56
CA ARG A 5 9.91 3.35 -22.15
C ARG A 5 8.65 3.35 -21.31
N GLU A 6 7.52 3.78 -21.89
CA GLU A 6 6.23 3.69 -21.22
C GLU A 6 5.76 2.25 -21.10
N GLN A 7 5.88 1.47 -22.17
CA GLN A 7 5.51 0.06 -22.18
C GLN A 7 6.34 -0.78 -21.19
N SER A 8 7.65 -0.48 -21.05
CA SER A 8 8.48 -1.15 -20.05
C SER A 8 8.17 -0.75 -18.60
N ARG A 9 7.63 0.45 -18.38
CA ARG A 9 7.12 0.87 -17.06
C ARG A 9 5.79 0.22 -16.70
N GLU A 10 4.89 0.09 -17.68
CA GLU A 10 3.62 -0.65 -17.50
C GLU A 10 3.88 -2.14 -17.27
N GLU A 11 4.81 -2.74 -18.00
CA GLU A 11 5.19 -4.15 -17.80
C GLU A 11 5.80 -4.40 -16.43
N ALA A 12 6.56 -3.45 -15.85
CA ALA A 12 7.16 -3.58 -14.52
C ALA A 12 6.15 -3.56 -13.37
N LEU A 13 4.94 -3.06 -13.61
CA LEU A 13 3.85 -2.98 -12.63
C LEU A 13 2.74 -4.01 -12.89
N SER A 14 3.03 -5.07 -13.61
CA SER A 14 2.11 -6.17 -13.88
C SER A 14 2.74 -7.50 -13.52
N ASP A 15 1.95 -8.40 -12.95
CA ASP A 15 2.35 -9.78 -12.66
C ASP A 15 1.63 -10.82 -13.54
N GLY A 16 0.89 -10.38 -14.54
CA GLY A 16 0.08 -11.23 -15.41
C GLY A 16 -1.31 -11.54 -14.86
N VAL A 17 -1.59 -11.23 -13.60
CA VAL A 17 -2.91 -11.37 -12.96
C VAL A 17 -3.52 -10.00 -12.72
N ILE A 18 -2.76 -9.07 -12.17
CA ILE A 18 -3.15 -7.68 -11.99
C ILE A 18 -2.11 -6.74 -12.58
N THR A 19 -2.55 -5.52 -12.90
CA THR A 19 -1.68 -4.40 -13.26
C THR A 19 -1.97 -3.24 -12.33
N LEU A 20 -0.92 -2.56 -11.87
CA LEU A 20 -1.04 -1.30 -11.14
C LEU A 20 -0.94 -0.14 -12.12
N ILE A 21 -1.98 0.68 -12.18
CA ILE A 21 -2.04 1.86 -13.03
C ILE A 21 -1.93 3.11 -12.18
N ALA A 22 -0.89 3.91 -12.44
CA ALA A 22 -0.65 5.13 -11.70
C ALA A 22 -1.82 6.11 -11.87
N SER A 23 -2.24 6.69 -10.73
CA SER A 23 -3.20 7.78 -10.70
C SER A 23 -2.47 9.12 -10.57
N ASP A 24 -2.96 10.14 -11.27
CA ASP A 24 -2.37 11.50 -11.25
C ASP A 24 -2.63 12.27 -9.95
N LEU A 25 -3.30 11.68 -8.99
CA LEU A 25 -3.59 12.29 -7.70
C LEU A 25 -2.39 12.15 -6.76
N ALA A 26 -1.36 12.97 -6.98
CA ALA A 26 -0.32 13.19 -5.98
C ALA A 26 -0.92 14.00 -4.81
N GLN A 27 -0.97 13.40 -3.63
CA GLN A 27 -1.43 14.09 -2.43
C GLN A 27 -0.27 14.25 -1.46
N GLU A 28 0.01 15.52 -1.10
CA GLU A 28 0.78 15.85 0.07
C GLU A 28 -0.18 16.10 1.23
N ASP A 29 0.09 15.53 2.38
CA ASP A 29 -0.61 15.86 3.62
C ASP A 29 0.42 16.21 4.68
N THR A 30 0.66 17.49 4.83
CA THR A 30 1.67 18.01 5.76
C THR A 30 1.28 17.78 7.21
N ASP A 31 0.01 17.73 7.54
CA ASP A 31 -0.48 17.47 8.91
C ASP A 31 -0.18 16.03 9.33
N LEU A 32 -0.19 15.11 8.38
CA LEU A 32 0.16 13.70 8.60
C LEU A 32 1.66 13.40 8.42
N GLY A 33 2.46 14.38 8.00
CA GLY A 33 3.85 14.18 7.65
C GLY A 33 4.07 13.48 6.31
N ILE A 34 3.05 13.44 5.47
CA ILE A 34 3.12 12.82 4.14
C ILE A 34 3.64 13.85 3.14
N ARG A 35 4.85 13.61 2.63
CA ARG A 35 5.48 14.46 1.61
C ARG A 35 5.07 14.10 0.21
N ARG A 36 4.81 12.81 -0.05
CA ARG A 36 4.41 12.30 -1.35
C ARG A 36 3.61 11.01 -1.21
N THR A 37 2.57 10.88 -2.01
CA THR A 37 1.80 9.65 -2.15
C THR A 37 1.84 9.19 -3.60
N PHE A 38 2.24 7.94 -3.81
CA PHE A 38 2.07 7.24 -5.08
C PHE A 38 0.78 6.42 -4.98
N LEU A 39 -0.20 6.76 -5.80
CA LEU A 39 -1.48 6.09 -5.82
C LEU A 39 -1.65 5.29 -7.11
N PHE A 40 -2.06 4.03 -6.98
CA PHE A 40 -2.31 3.14 -8.10
C PHE A 40 -3.70 2.53 -8.02
N ARG A 41 -4.33 2.36 -9.17
CA ARG A 41 -5.48 1.49 -9.32
C ARG A 41 -5.00 0.05 -9.53
N ILE A 42 -5.72 -0.89 -8.94
CA ILE A 42 -5.51 -2.32 -9.15
C ILE A 42 -6.46 -2.78 -10.25
N VAL A 43 -5.93 -3.18 -11.38
CA VAL A 43 -6.73 -3.55 -12.55
C VAL A 43 -6.43 -5.01 -12.91
N PRO A 44 -7.43 -5.90 -12.90
CA PRO A 44 -7.23 -7.27 -13.37
C PRO A 44 -6.80 -7.29 -14.83
N CYS A 45 -5.77 -8.07 -15.15
CA CYS A 45 -5.24 -8.17 -16.51
C CYS A 45 -6.31 -8.61 -17.51
N GLY A 46 -6.28 -8.02 -18.70
CA GLY A 46 -7.29 -8.26 -19.74
C GLY A 46 -8.62 -7.54 -19.53
N THR A 47 -8.72 -6.69 -18.54
CA THR A 47 -9.89 -5.87 -18.25
C THR A 47 -9.52 -4.39 -18.14
N LYS A 48 -10.55 -3.52 -18.10
CA LYS A 48 -10.42 -2.10 -17.72
C LYS A 48 -11.11 -1.81 -16.39
N LYS A 49 -11.41 -2.87 -15.62
CA LYS A 49 -12.15 -2.77 -14.37
C LYS A 49 -11.25 -2.30 -13.23
N ASP A 50 -11.79 -1.48 -12.37
CA ASP A 50 -11.15 -1.04 -11.14
C ASP A 50 -11.48 -2.02 -10.02
N ALA A 51 -10.51 -2.83 -9.62
CA ALA A 51 -10.68 -3.80 -8.54
C ALA A 51 -10.31 -3.25 -7.16
N GLY A 52 -9.62 -2.12 -7.12
CA GLY A 52 -9.18 -1.52 -5.87
C GLY A 52 -8.05 -0.52 -6.07
N ARG A 53 -7.42 -0.18 -4.95
CA ARG A 53 -6.35 0.82 -4.89
C ARG A 53 -5.25 0.36 -3.96
N ILE A 54 -4.05 0.82 -4.25
CA ILE A 54 -2.91 0.73 -3.36
C ILE A 54 -2.14 2.04 -3.40
N SER A 55 -1.67 2.49 -2.26
CA SER A 55 -0.85 3.69 -2.14
C SER A 55 0.44 3.40 -1.41
N LEU A 56 1.50 4.09 -1.81
CA LEU A 56 2.75 4.20 -1.08
C LEU A 56 2.92 5.64 -0.63
N ARG A 57 2.92 5.86 0.67
CA ARG A 57 3.09 7.18 1.30
C ARG A 57 4.52 7.33 1.76
N CYS A 58 5.15 8.41 1.37
CA CYS A 58 6.52 8.75 1.74
C CYS A 58 6.51 9.97 2.65
N GLY A 59 7.34 9.95 3.69
CA GLY A 59 7.46 11.01 4.66
C GLY A 59 7.83 10.49 6.03
N GLU A 60 7.71 11.34 7.01
CA GLU A 60 7.97 11.05 8.40
C GLU A 60 6.95 11.77 9.28
N GLY A 61 6.60 11.18 10.38
CA GLY A 61 5.77 11.85 11.37
C GLY A 61 4.73 10.94 12.01
N ARG A 62 4.01 11.56 12.92
CA ARG A 62 2.99 10.92 13.74
C ARG A 62 1.87 10.27 12.91
N GLY A 63 1.43 10.93 11.85
CA GLY A 63 0.37 10.39 10.99
C GLY A 63 0.79 9.08 10.33
N LEU A 64 1.97 9.03 9.74
CA LEU A 64 2.49 7.81 9.09
C LEU A 64 2.69 6.67 10.07
N TYR A 65 2.97 6.96 11.33
CA TYR A 65 3.08 5.93 12.36
C TYR A 65 1.79 5.10 12.49
N TYR A 66 0.63 5.75 12.41
CA TYR A 66 -0.68 5.08 12.55
C TYR A 66 -1.31 4.69 11.21
N PHE A 67 -1.05 5.43 10.14
CA PHE A 67 -1.55 5.11 8.79
C PHE A 67 -0.71 4.09 8.03
N GLY A 68 0.59 4.04 8.34
CA GLY A 68 1.54 3.23 7.59
C GLY A 68 1.92 3.84 6.24
N HIS A 69 2.98 3.30 5.65
CA HIS A 69 3.47 3.71 4.33
C HIS A 69 2.62 3.13 3.20
N ILE A 70 2.16 1.89 3.34
CA ILE A 70 1.32 1.22 2.35
C ILE A 70 -0.11 1.13 2.87
N GLY A 71 -1.05 1.63 2.08
CA GLY A 71 -2.47 1.44 2.27
C GLY A 71 -3.09 0.79 1.04
N TYR A 72 -4.05 -0.10 1.23
CA TYR A 72 -4.75 -0.75 0.13
C TYR A 72 -6.21 -1.00 0.48
N HIS A 73 -7.01 -1.04 -0.57
CA HIS A 73 -8.41 -1.44 -0.52
C HIS A 73 -8.75 -2.25 -1.76
N VAL A 74 -9.37 -3.39 -1.57
CA VAL A 74 -9.88 -4.24 -2.66
C VAL A 74 -11.39 -4.27 -2.58
N GLY A 75 -12.06 -3.99 -3.70
CA GLY A 75 -13.50 -4.01 -3.80
C GLY A 75 -14.07 -5.39 -3.48
N GLU A 76 -15.25 -5.43 -2.90
CA GLU A 76 -15.89 -6.64 -2.38
C GLU A 76 -15.95 -7.78 -3.40
N ARG A 77 -16.24 -7.45 -4.67
CA ARG A 77 -16.30 -8.41 -5.79
C ARG A 77 -14.98 -9.11 -6.09
N TYR A 78 -13.86 -8.49 -5.70
CA TYR A 78 -12.51 -8.94 -6.06
C TYR A 78 -11.73 -9.51 -4.88
N ARG A 79 -12.37 -9.59 -3.72
CA ARG A 79 -11.76 -10.14 -2.51
C ARG A 79 -11.55 -11.65 -2.60
N GLY A 80 -10.60 -12.17 -1.84
CA GLY A 80 -10.28 -13.59 -1.79
C GLY A 80 -9.43 -14.09 -2.96
N GLN A 81 -8.91 -13.20 -3.81
CA GLN A 81 -8.08 -13.54 -4.97
C GLN A 81 -6.59 -13.17 -4.80
N GLY A 82 -6.22 -12.66 -3.63
CA GLY A 82 -4.84 -12.26 -3.34
C GLY A 82 -4.40 -10.97 -4.01
N PHE A 83 -5.30 -10.11 -4.44
CA PHE A 83 -4.95 -8.88 -5.17
C PHE A 83 -4.16 -7.89 -4.32
N ALA A 84 -4.49 -7.72 -3.04
CA ALA A 84 -3.74 -6.87 -2.13
C ALA A 84 -2.28 -7.36 -1.95
N LEU A 85 -2.10 -8.67 -1.78
CA LEU A 85 -0.78 -9.29 -1.68
C LEU A 85 0.06 -9.08 -2.95
N ARG A 86 -0.55 -9.31 -4.11
CA ARG A 86 0.10 -9.08 -5.42
C ARG A 86 0.46 -7.60 -5.61
N ALA A 87 -0.45 -6.70 -5.26
CA ALA A 87 -0.23 -5.27 -5.35
C ALA A 87 0.94 -4.81 -4.47
N CYS A 88 1.03 -5.28 -3.24
CA CYS A 88 2.18 -5.01 -2.36
C CYS A 88 3.49 -5.49 -2.98
N ARG A 89 3.52 -6.68 -3.54
CA ARG A 89 4.71 -7.21 -4.22
C ARG A 89 5.12 -6.39 -5.43
N LEU A 90 4.16 -5.88 -6.19
CA LEU A 90 4.42 -5.03 -7.35
C LEU A 90 4.99 -3.65 -6.98
N LEU A 91 4.83 -3.20 -5.73
CA LEU A 91 5.44 -1.96 -5.23
C LEU A 91 6.93 -2.13 -4.86
N ILE A 92 7.45 -3.34 -4.74
CA ILE A 92 8.83 -3.59 -4.32
C ILE A 92 9.85 -2.85 -5.19
N PRO A 93 9.78 -2.88 -6.53
CA PRO A 93 10.71 -2.13 -7.36
C PRO A 93 10.68 -0.61 -7.11
N LEU A 94 9.50 -0.05 -6.88
CA LEU A 94 9.35 1.37 -6.54
C LEU A 94 9.99 1.68 -5.18
N CYS A 95 9.77 0.85 -4.19
CA CYS A 95 10.41 0.99 -2.88
C CYS A 95 11.94 1.00 -2.99
N ARG A 96 12.50 0.14 -3.85
CA ARG A 96 13.94 0.10 -4.11
C ARG A 96 14.44 1.39 -4.76
N VAL A 97 13.75 1.89 -5.78
CA VAL A 97 14.08 3.16 -6.45
C VAL A 97 14.06 4.33 -5.46
N LEU A 98 13.14 4.32 -4.51
CA LEU A 98 13.02 5.33 -3.46
C LEU A 98 13.97 5.12 -2.28
N ASN A 99 14.83 4.11 -2.34
CA ASN A 99 15.78 3.78 -1.27
C ASN A 99 15.11 3.41 0.06
N LEU A 100 13.93 2.83 0.00
CA LEU A 100 13.22 2.35 1.18
C LEU A 100 13.68 0.93 1.50
N HIS A 101 14.22 0.73 2.69
CA HIS A 101 14.68 -0.57 3.16
C HIS A 101 13.58 -1.35 3.86
N SER A 102 12.66 -0.64 4.47
CA SER A 102 11.47 -1.20 5.10
C SER A 102 10.31 -0.20 5.02
N VAL A 103 9.12 -0.72 5.05
CA VAL A 103 7.89 0.05 5.10
C VAL A 103 6.96 -0.53 6.14
N VAL A 104 6.09 0.31 6.69
CA VAL A 104 5.09 -0.11 7.67
C VAL A 104 3.74 -0.24 6.99
N ILE A 105 3.05 -1.33 7.27
CA ILE A 105 1.65 -1.53 6.91
C ILE A 105 0.87 -1.60 8.21
N THR A 106 -0.14 -0.77 8.37
CA THR A 106 -1.01 -0.79 9.54
C THR A 106 -2.39 -1.31 9.18
N THR A 107 -3.00 -2.00 10.13
CA THR A 107 -4.35 -2.54 9.94
C THR A 107 -5.07 -2.58 11.30
N ASP A 108 -6.39 -2.46 11.26
CA ASP A 108 -7.21 -2.67 12.45
C ASP A 108 -7.06 -4.11 12.95
N THR A 109 -7.14 -4.30 14.26
CA THR A 109 -6.92 -5.61 14.90
C THR A 109 -7.92 -6.67 14.48
N ASP A 110 -9.13 -6.26 14.12
CA ASP A 110 -10.22 -7.12 13.66
C ASP A 110 -10.26 -7.32 12.13
N ASN A 111 -9.41 -6.62 11.39
CA ASN A 111 -9.30 -6.80 9.94
C ASN A 111 -8.42 -8.02 9.63
N LEU A 112 -8.99 -9.20 9.77
CA LEU A 112 -8.27 -10.47 9.60
C LEU A 112 -7.74 -10.66 8.17
N ALA A 113 -8.47 -10.21 7.17
CA ALA A 113 -8.03 -10.30 5.77
C ALA A 113 -6.75 -9.50 5.53
N SER A 114 -6.67 -8.27 6.03
CA SER A 114 -5.47 -7.44 5.92
C SER A 114 -4.31 -8.01 6.74
N ARG A 115 -4.56 -8.52 7.94
CA ARG A 115 -3.54 -9.18 8.76
C ARG A 115 -2.94 -10.40 8.06
N ARG A 116 -3.78 -11.23 7.44
CA ARG A 116 -3.33 -12.38 6.63
C ARG A 116 -2.50 -11.94 5.42
N THR A 117 -2.88 -10.85 4.77
CA THR A 117 -2.09 -10.27 3.67
C THR A 117 -0.69 -9.90 4.14
N CYS A 118 -0.57 -9.21 5.27
CA CYS A 118 0.73 -8.87 5.87
C CYS A 118 1.55 -10.13 6.21
N GLU A 119 0.93 -11.14 6.80
CA GLU A 119 1.61 -12.40 7.14
C GLU A 119 2.11 -13.13 5.88
N LYS A 120 1.30 -13.24 4.84
CA LYS A 120 1.68 -13.86 3.56
C LYS A 120 2.75 -13.07 2.82
N LEU A 121 2.79 -11.76 2.99
CA LEU A 121 3.83 -10.90 2.43
C LEU A 121 5.18 -11.10 3.13
N GLY A 122 5.18 -11.72 4.31
CA GLY A 122 6.36 -11.94 5.13
C GLY A 122 6.65 -10.80 6.10
N CYS A 123 5.65 -9.98 6.42
CA CYS A 123 5.80 -8.92 7.41
C CYS A 123 5.95 -9.45 8.82
N GLU A 124 6.69 -8.72 9.65
CA GLU A 124 6.78 -8.95 11.08
C GLU A 124 5.80 -8.01 11.81
N LEU A 125 5.00 -8.55 12.71
CA LEU A 125 4.19 -7.73 13.61
C LEU A 125 5.12 -7.07 14.65
N GLU A 126 5.31 -5.76 14.52
CA GLU A 126 6.14 -4.99 15.46
C GLU A 126 5.42 -4.78 16.79
N SER A 127 4.18 -4.29 16.69
CA SER A 127 3.38 -3.92 17.87
C SER A 127 1.91 -3.73 17.52
N ILE A 128 1.08 -3.77 18.55
CA ILE A 128 -0.31 -3.34 18.49
C ILE A 128 -0.40 -2.10 19.38
N VAL A 129 -0.79 -0.99 18.80
CA VAL A 129 -0.77 0.32 19.46
C VAL A 129 -2.16 0.94 19.55
N PRO A 130 -2.48 1.64 20.65
CA PRO A 130 -3.71 2.43 20.74
C PRO A 130 -3.59 3.65 19.81
N VAL A 131 -4.68 3.96 19.12
CA VAL A 131 -4.77 5.14 18.25
C VAL A 131 -5.18 6.34 19.10
N PRO A 132 -4.45 7.47 19.05
CA PRO A 132 -4.85 8.69 19.73
C PRO A 132 -6.23 9.17 19.33
N GLU A 133 -6.96 9.72 20.29
CA GLU A 133 -8.37 10.09 20.11
C GLU A 133 -8.57 11.14 19.00
N ASP A 134 -7.65 12.09 18.85
CA ASP A 134 -7.70 13.09 17.79
C ASP A 134 -7.64 12.47 16.39
N LEU A 135 -6.78 11.48 16.18
CA LEU A 135 -6.68 10.75 14.92
C LEU A 135 -7.91 9.87 14.66
N ARG A 136 -8.44 9.26 15.71
CA ARG A 136 -9.67 8.45 15.61
C ARG A 136 -10.86 9.28 15.16
N ARG A 137 -11.01 10.50 15.69
CA ARG A 137 -12.09 11.42 15.33
C ARG A 137 -11.92 11.96 13.91
N GLN A 138 -10.72 12.44 13.59
CA GLN A 138 -10.45 13.13 12.32
C GLN A 138 -10.49 12.19 11.12
N TYR A 139 -10.03 10.96 11.28
CA TYR A 139 -9.84 10.01 10.17
C TYR A 139 -10.67 8.73 10.30
N SER A 140 -11.60 8.67 11.22
CA SER A 140 -12.46 7.50 11.44
C SER A 140 -11.67 6.20 11.66
N MET A 141 -10.56 6.27 12.38
CA MET A 141 -9.72 5.12 12.68
C MET A 141 -10.30 4.29 13.82
N GLY A 142 -10.07 2.98 13.79
CA GLY A 142 -10.35 2.09 14.91
C GLY A 142 -9.49 2.39 16.15
N PRO A 143 -9.80 1.76 17.31
CA PRO A 143 -9.13 2.06 18.58
C PRO A 143 -7.68 1.59 18.65
N TYR A 144 -7.32 0.57 17.88
CA TYR A 144 -5.98 -0.02 17.85
C TYR A 144 -5.51 -0.26 16.44
N LYS A 145 -4.20 -0.19 16.23
CA LYS A 145 -3.54 -0.57 14.98
C LYS A 145 -2.49 -1.65 15.21
N CYS A 146 -2.54 -2.67 14.38
CA CYS A 146 -1.41 -3.58 14.20
C CYS A 146 -0.40 -2.90 13.29
N ARG A 147 0.85 -2.82 13.71
CA ARG A 147 1.96 -2.29 12.91
C ARG A 147 2.79 -3.46 12.41
N TYR A 148 2.76 -3.68 11.10
CA TYR A 148 3.56 -4.70 10.43
C TYR A 148 4.75 -4.05 9.73
N ILE A 149 5.93 -4.61 9.90
CA ILE A 149 7.14 -4.19 9.18
C ILE A 149 7.35 -5.10 7.98
N PHE A 150 7.37 -4.50 6.81
CA PHE A 150 7.75 -5.18 5.58
C PHE A 150 9.16 -4.77 5.17
N LYS A 151 10.10 -5.70 5.31
CA LYS A 151 11.48 -5.50 4.85
C LYS A 151 11.52 -5.68 3.33
N ILE A 152 11.99 -4.65 2.63
CA ILE A 152 12.08 -4.69 1.18
C ILE A 152 13.20 -5.62 0.77
N PRO A 153 12.91 -6.70 0.01
CA PRO A 153 13.95 -7.61 -0.45
C PRO A 153 14.97 -6.89 -1.31
N ARG A 154 16.24 -7.20 -1.13
CA ARG A 154 17.31 -6.71 -2.00
C ARG A 154 17.22 -7.37 -3.37
N ALA A 155 17.62 -6.62 -4.38
CA ALA A 155 17.61 -7.14 -5.75
C ALA A 155 18.68 -8.25 -5.91
#